data_daa34656a48613bcf3133bb8df7999e4
#
_entry.id   daa34656a48613bcf3133bb8df7999e4
#
_cell.length_a   1.000
_cell.length_b   1.000
_cell.length_c   1.000
_cell.angle_alpha   90.00
_cell.angle_beta   90.00
_cell.angle_gamma   90.00
#
_symmetry.space_group_name_H-M   'P 1'
#
loop_
_entity.id
_entity.type
_entity.pdbx_description
1 polymer ?
#
loop_
_entity_poly.entity_id
_entity_poly.type
_entity_poly.pdbx_seq_one_letter_code
_entity_poly.pdbx_strand_id
1 'polypeptide(L)'
;AVFIRLAGCDVGCIWCDVKESWDKNEHSVESIEKIISDVKETNCKFVVITGGEPAMYDLTNLTTELKLLECEIALETSGVYPIIGNFDWICFSPKKFKKPNENVFGKADELKVIVFNKSDFSWAQEHAAKVGKECKLYLQPEWSKEKEMTPLIIDFVKNNPNWNISLQTHKYLDIR
;
A
#
# COMPACT_ATOMS: atom_id res chain seq x y z
N ALA A 1 2.60 13.90 4.42
CA ALA A 1 2.59 12.67 5.20
C ALA A 1 3.98 12.33 5.72
N VAL A 2 4.04 11.68 6.87
CA VAL A 2 5.23 10.97 7.35
C VAL A 2 5.15 9.52 6.87
N PHE A 3 6.23 8.99 6.31
CA PHE A 3 6.29 7.59 5.91
C PHE A 3 7.11 6.78 6.91
N ILE A 4 6.48 5.78 7.54
CA ILE A 4 7.16 4.77 8.36
C ILE A 4 7.32 3.54 7.47
N ARG A 5 8.57 3.26 7.05
CA ARG A 5 8.89 2.16 6.15
C ARG A 5 9.49 1.00 6.93
N LEU A 6 8.77 -0.12 7.01
CA LEU A 6 9.21 -1.34 7.68
C LEU A 6 9.97 -2.24 6.72
N ALA A 7 11.07 -2.81 7.16
CA ALA A 7 11.81 -3.82 6.41
C ALA A 7 11.18 -5.22 6.62
N GLY A 8 11.43 -6.12 5.68
CA GLY A 8 10.90 -7.47 5.63
C GLY A 8 9.76 -7.61 4.62
N CYS A 9 9.95 -8.48 3.61
CA CYS A 9 8.93 -8.82 2.64
C CYS A 9 9.22 -10.19 2.01
N ASP A 10 8.23 -11.06 1.99
CA ASP A 10 8.32 -12.39 1.37
C ASP A 10 7.32 -12.57 0.21
N VAL A 11 6.74 -11.47 -0.29
CA VAL A 11 5.77 -11.49 -1.39
C VAL A 11 6.45 -11.79 -2.73
N GLY A 12 7.70 -11.34 -2.94
CA GLY A 12 8.52 -11.71 -4.09
C GLY A 12 8.13 -11.04 -5.41
N CYS A 13 7.66 -9.78 -5.40
CA CYS A 13 7.28 -9.05 -6.60
C CYS A 13 8.49 -8.78 -7.51
N ILE A 14 8.50 -9.34 -8.73
CA ILE A 14 9.64 -9.19 -9.67
C ILE A 14 9.90 -7.73 -10.05
N TRP A 15 8.86 -6.90 -10.08
CA TRP A 15 8.89 -5.47 -10.41
C TRP A 15 8.86 -4.55 -9.18
N CYS A 16 9.22 -5.07 -7.99
CA CYS A 16 9.29 -4.27 -6.77
C CYS A 16 10.34 -3.15 -6.94
N ASP A 17 9.97 -1.95 -6.54
CA ASP A 17 10.84 -0.75 -6.61
C ASP A 17 11.56 -0.45 -5.28
N VAL A 18 11.34 -1.28 -4.26
CA VAL A 18 11.97 -1.18 -2.93
C VAL A 18 12.52 -2.53 -2.46
N LYS A 19 13.23 -3.24 -3.36
CA LYS A 19 13.78 -4.57 -3.07
C LYS A 19 14.76 -4.58 -1.90
N GLU A 20 15.41 -3.45 -1.65
CA GLU A 20 16.27 -3.25 -0.48
C GLU A 20 15.53 -3.45 0.85
N SER A 21 14.21 -3.29 0.88
CA SER A 21 13.40 -3.52 2.08
C SER A 21 13.05 -5.00 2.34
N TRP A 22 13.46 -5.94 1.47
CA TRP A 22 13.05 -7.34 1.60
C TRP A 22 13.76 -8.07 2.74
N ASP A 23 15.06 -7.85 2.91
CA ASP A 23 15.81 -8.45 4.01
C ASP A 23 15.83 -7.52 5.23
N LYS A 24 15.07 -7.93 6.27
CA LYS A 24 15.04 -7.18 7.53
C LYS A 24 16.38 -7.11 8.26
N ASN A 25 17.29 -8.04 7.99
CA ASN A 25 18.61 -8.09 8.67
C ASN A 25 19.58 -7.04 8.12
N GLU A 26 19.29 -6.44 6.98
CA GLU A 26 20.08 -5.35 6.39
C GLU A 26 19.68 -3.96 6.94
N HIS A 27 18.73 -3.91 7.87
CA HIS A 27 18.18 -2.67 8.42
C HIS A 27 18.32 -2.63 9.95
N SER A 28 18.50 -1.41 10.49
CA SER A 28 18.51 -1.19 11.94
C SER A 28 17.13 -1.45 12.55
N VAL A 29 17.15 -1.93 13.79
CA VAL A 29 15.93 -2.03 14.61
C VAL A 29 15.79 -0.73 15.39
N GLU A 30 14.69 -0.04 15.20
CA GLU A 30 14.35 1.18 15.93
C GLU A 30 13.28 0.89 16.98
N SER A 31 13.35 1.58 18.11
CA SER A 31 12.31 1.49 19.13
C SER A 31 11.07 2.30 18.74
N ILE A 32 9.91 1.90 19.22
CA ILE A 32 8.66 2.65 18.99
C ILE A 32 8.80 4.08 19.53
N GLU A 33 9.43 4.28 20.68
CA GLU A 33 9.66 5.59 21.30
C GLU A 33 10.46 6.51 20.37
N LYS A 34 11.48 5.96 19.70
CA LYS A 34 12.28 6.73 18.72
C LYS A 34 11.43 7.12 17.53
N ILE A 35 10.66 6.19 16.94
CA ILE A 35 9.76 6.47 15.82
C ILE A 35 8.74 7.56 16.19
N ILE A 36 8.15 7.46 17.38
CA ILE A 36 7.18 8.44 17.88
C ILE A 36 7.82 9.82 18.08
N SER A 37 9.06 9.88 18.59
CA SER A 37 9.81 11.13 18.70
C SER A 37 10.02 11.78 17.33
N ASP A 38 10.44 11.00 16.34
CA ASP A 38 10.69 11.49 14.98
C ASP A 38 9.40 12.01 14.32
N VAL A 39 8.28 11.29 14.49
CA VAL A 39 6.98 11.76 14.00
C VAL A 39 6.58 13.08 14.64
N LYS A 40 6.76 13.25 15.97
CA LYS A 40 6.47 14.51 16.67
C LYS A 40 7.25 15.70 16.09
N GLU A 41 8.52 15.50 15.76
CA GLU A 41 9.38 16.55 15.22
C GLU A 41 8.90 17.11 13.87
N THR A 42 8.17 16.29 13.09
CA THR A 42 7.66 16.72 11.79
C THR A 42 6.45 17.65 11.87
N ASN A 43 5.74 17.69 13.00
CA ASN A 43 4.43 18.33 13.17
C ASN A 43 3.34 17.86 12.17
N CYS A 44 3.57 16.75 11.46
CA CYS A 44 2.62 16.18 10.51
C CYS A 44 1.75 15.14 11.20
N LYS A 45 0.43 15.25 11.05
CA LYS A 45 -0.55 14.34 11.66
C LYS A 45 -1.01 13.23 10.72
N PHE A 46 -0.52 13.18 9.50
CA PHE A 46 -0.83 12.09 8.57
C PHE A 46 0.38 11.18 8.40
N VAL A 47 0.22 9.92 8.82
CA VAL A 47 1.27 8.89 8.82
C VAL A 47 0.88 7.76 7.88
N VAL A 48 1.80 7.37 7.01
CA VAL A 48 1.64 6.21 6.12
C VAL A 48 2.60 5.11 6.57
N ILE A 49 2.06 4.00 7.05
CA ILE A 49 2.86 2.80 7.37
C ILE A 49 2.94 1.94 6.11
N THR A 50 4.16 1.71 5.66
CA THR A 50 4.49 1.02 4.41
C THR A 50 5.80 0.23 4.57
N GLY A 51 6.45 -0.16 3.48
CA GLY A 51 7.77 -0.77 3.52
C GLY A 51 7.93 -1.93 2.57
N GLY A 52 8.45 -3.04 3.06
CA GLY A 52 8.34 -4.35 2.45
C GLY A 52 6.89 -4.83 2.50
N GLU A 53 6.54 -5.61 3.52
CA GLU A 53 5.13 -5.96 3.82
C GLU A 53 4.86 -5.67 5.30
N PRO A 54 4.27 -4.51 5.63
CA PRO A 54 4.11 -4.12 7.04
C PRO A 54 3.14 -5.01 7.82
N ALA A 55 2.18 -5.66 7.16
CA ALA A 55 1.27 -6.59 7.82
C ALA A 55 1.93 -7.91 8.29
N MET A 56 3.23 -8.12 8.02
CA MET A 56 4.01 -9.18 8.67
C MET A 56 4.18 -8.98 10.18
N TYR A 57 3.92 -7.77 10.67
CA TYR A 57 4.14 -7.39 12.07
C TYR A 57 2.83 -7.09 12.80
N ASP A 58 2.83 -7.28 14.11
CA ASP A 58 1.80 -6.73 14.99
C ASP A 58 2.07 -5.24 15.20
N LEU A 59 1.23 -4.40 14.62
CA LEU A 59 1.36 -2.95 14.65
C LEU A 59 0.52 -2.30 15.75
N THR A 60 -0.06 -3.09 16.66
CA THR A 60 -0.96 -2.59 17.72
C THR A 60 -0.29 -1.49 18.54
N ASN A 61 0.92 -1.73 19.06
CA ASN A 61 1.61 -0.77 19.92
C ASN A 61 1.99 0.50 19.15
N LEU A 62 2.56 0.37 17.96
CA LEU A 62 2.94 1.51 17.13
C LEU A 62 1.72 2.38 16.79
N THR A 63 0.63 1.76 16.32
CA THR A 63 -0.58 2.50 15.95
C THR A 63 -1.27 3.10 17.16
N THR A 64 -1.23 2.47 18.33
CA THR A 64 -1.77 3.04 19.58
C THR A 64 -1.03 4.32 19.96
N GLU A 65 0.30 4.31 19.95
CA GLU A 65 1.10 5.49 20.25
C GLU A 65 0.90 6.63 19.23
N LEU A 66 0.79 6.28 17.94
CA LEU A 66 0.46 7.28 16.91
C LEU A 66 -0.94 7.88 17.10
N LYS A 67 -1.92 7.08 17.54
CA LYS A 67 -3.28 7.57 17.87
C LYS A 67 -3.28 8.51 19.08
N LEU A 68 -2.46 8.24 20.09
CA LEU A 68 -2.27 9.17 21.23
C LEU A 68 -1.68 10.52 20.77
N LEU A 69 -0.99 10.56 19.65
CA LEU A 69 -0.53 11.79 18.99
C LEU A 69 -1.59 12.43 18.07
N GLU A 70 -2.82 11.90 18.04
CA GLU A 70 -3.89 12.35 17.14
C GLU A 70 -3.51 12.23 15.66
N CYS A 71 -2.70 11.23 15.30
CA CYS A 71 -2.37 10.98 13.90
C CYS A 71 -3.48 10.22 13.18
N GLU A 72 -3.75 10.62 11.95
CA GLU A 72 -4.45 9.81 10.95
C GLU A 72 -3.45 8.81 10.35
N ILE A 73 -3.79 7.52 10.35
CA ILE A 73 -2.86 6.44 10.01
C ILE A 73 -3.37 5.67 8.80
N ALA A 74 -2.60 5.69 7.71
CA ALA A 74 -2.82 4.86 6.54
C ALA A 74 -1.86 3.66 6.53
N LEU A 75 -2.35 2.51 6.05
CA LEU A 75 -1.56 1.30 5.82
C LEU A 75 -1.50 1.01 4.32
N GLU A 76 -0.31 0.79 3.78
CA GLU A 76 -0.05 0.24 2.45
C GLU A 76 0.34 -1.24 2.57
N THR A 77 -0.48 -2.16 2.10
CA THR A 77 -0.20 -3.61 2.24
C THR A 77 -0.60 -4.41 1.01
N SER A 78 0.09 -5.50 0.76
CA SER A 78 -0.35 -6.52 -0.21
C SER A 78 -1.54 -7.35 0.29
N GLY A 79 -1.86 -7.25 1.57
CA GLY A 79 -2.94 -8.00 2.21
C GLY A 79 -2.66 -9.49 2.41
N VAL A 80 -1.43 -9.94 2.27
CA VAL A 80 -1.05 -11.37 2.39
C VAL A 80 -1.15 -11.88 3.83
N TYR A 81 -0.98 -10.98 4.78
CA TYR A 81 -1.02 -11.26 6.22
C TYR A 81 -2.26 -10.63 6.87
N PRO A 82 -2.68 -11.16 8.05
CA PRO A 82 -3.71 -10.51 8.84
C PRO A 82 -3.30 -9.08 9.21
N ILE A 83 -4.21 -8.13 9.06
CA ILE A 83 -3.96 -6.74 9.46
C ILE A 83 -4.23 -6.61 10.95
N ILE A 84 -3.18 -6.25 11.73
CA ILE A 84 -3.20 -6.09 13.18
C ILE A 84 -2.71 -4.68 13.52
N GLY A 85 -3.58 -3.86 14.11
CA GLY A 85 -3.35 -2.45 14.44
C GLY A 85 -4.58 -1.59 14.19
N ASN A 86 -4.50 -0.30 14.52
CA ASN A 86 -5.58 0.69 14.43
C ASN A 86 -5.31 1.67 13.28
N PHE A 87 -5.95 1.46 12.14
CA PHE A 87 -5.79 2.27 10.94
C PHE A 87 -7.07 3.03 10.61
N ASP A 88 -6.91 4.23 10.05
CA ASP A 88 -8.02 5.04 9.52
C ASP A 88 -8.23 4.78 8.04
N TRP A 89 -7.19 4.31 7.34
CA TRP A 89 -7.23 3.99 5.91
C TRP A 89 -6.37 2.78 5.60
N ILE A 90 -6.91 1.81 4.91
CA ILE A 90 -6.20 0.61 4.47
C ILE A 90 -6.20 0.56 2.94
N CYS A 91 -5.03 0.81 2.34
CA CYS A 91 -4.77 0.59 0.93
C CYS A 91 -4.32 -0.85 0.72
N PHE A 92 -5.23 -1.65 0.20
CA PHE A 92 -4.97 -3.03 -0.22
C PHE A 92 -4.47 -3.05 -1.65
N SER A 93 -3.21 -3.43 -1.83
CA SER A 93 -2.57 -3.56 -3.15
C SER A 93 -2.17 -5.02 -3.42
N PRO A 94 -3.12 -5.88 -3.86
CA PRO A 94 -2.86 -7.31 -4.07
C PRO A 94 -1.74 -7.55 -5.07
N LYS A 95 -1.07 -8.69 -4.92
CA LYS A 95 0.05 -9.11 -5.78
C LYS A 95 -0.19 -10.52 -6.29
N LYS A 96 0.06 -10.76 -7.59
CA LYS A 96 -0.11 -12.08 -8.21
C LYS A 96 0.85 -13.16 -7.67
N PHE A 97 1.88 -12.74 -6.94
CA PHE A 97 2.94 -13.62 -6.45
C PHE A 97 2.57 -14.39 -5.18
N LYS A 98 1.62 -13.86 -4.40
CA LYS A 98 1.17 -14.48 -3.16
C LYS A 98 -0.30 -14.14 -2.92
N LYS A 99 -1.11 -15.16 -2.58
CA LYS A 99 -2.55 -15.00 -2.36
C LYS A 99 -2.82 -14.11 -1.12
N PRO A 100 -3.72 -13.11 -1.20
CA PRO A 100 -4.10 -12.32 -0.05
C PRO A 100 -4.91 -13.12 0.97
N ASN A 101 -4.86 -12.69 2.23
CA ASN A 101 -5.71 -13.15 3.31
C ASN A 101 -7.16 -12.71 3.04
N GLU A 102 -8.11 -13.62 3.19
CA GLU A 102 -9.53 -13.34 2.87
C GLU A 102 -10.11 -12.18 3.72
N ASN A 103 -9.59 -11.95 4.93
CA ASN A 103 -10.09 -10.90 5.82
C ASN A 103 -9.74 -9.48 5.33
N VAL A 104 -8.77 -9.30 4.41
CA VAL A 104 -8.39 -7.98 3.92
C VAL A 104 -9.51 -7.34 3.10
N PHE A 105 -10.29 -8.14 2.37
CA PHE A 105 -11.34 -7.63 1.48
C PHE A 105 -12.43 -6.85 2.22
N GLY A 106 -12.75 -7.25 3.46
CA GLY A 106 -13.73 -6.56 4.30
C GLY A 106 -13.16 -5.35 5.06
N LYS A 107 -11.84 -5.14 5.05
CA LYS A 107 -11.16 -4.06 5.77
C LYS A 107 -10.62 -2.97 4.84
N ALA A 108 -10.53 -3.24 3.54
CA ALA A 108 -9.92 -2.33 2.58
C ALA A 108 -10.79 -1.09 2.33
N ASP A 109 -10.24 0.10 2.54
CA ASP A 109 -10.83 1.38 2.15
C ASP A 109 -10.45 1.73 0.71
N GLU A 110 -9.31 1.22 0.26
CA GLU A 110 -8.78 1.39 -1.09
C GLU A 110 -8.26 0.05 -1.65
N LEU A 111 -8.67 -0.29 -2.86
CA LEU A 111 -8.07 -1.34 -3.67
C LEU A 111 -7.22 -0.69 -4.77
N LYS A 112 -5.91 -0.87 -4.71
CA LYS A 112 -4.95 -0.33 -5.69
C LYS A 112 -4.27 -1.45 -6.44
N VAL A 113 -4.64 -1.65 -7.70
CA VAL A 113 -4.09 -2.72 -8.54
C VAL A 113 -3.02 -2.18 -9.46
N ILE A 114 -1.84 -2.79 -9.40
CA ILE A 114 -0.73 -2.49 -10.31
C ILE A 114 -0.97 -3.21 -11.64
N VAL A 115 -0.99 -2.44 -12.73
CA VAL A 115 -1.22 -2.94 -14.09
C VAL A 115 0.12 -3.05 -14.82
N PHE A 116 0.58 -4.28 -15.03
CA PHE A 116 1.79 -4.62 -15.78
C PHE A 116 1.45 -5.04 -17.22
N ASN A 117 0.28 -5.67 -17.41
CA ASN A 117 -0.21 -6.12 -18.71
C ASN A 117 -1.74 -6.16 -18.77
N LYS A 118 -2.30 -6.44 -19.95
CA LYS A 118 -3.75 -6.42 -20.19
C LYS A 118 -4.56 -7.40 -19.33
N SER A 119 -3.97 -8.53 -18.90
CA SER A 119 -4.68 -9.48 -18.04
C SER A 119 -4.92 -8.96 -16.62
N ASP A 120 -4.25 -7.86 -16.24
CA ASP A 120 -4.41 -7.27 -14.90
C ASP A 120 -5.75 -6.55 -14.75
N PHE A 121 -6.40 -6.15 -15.84
CA PHE A 121 -7.73 -5.53 -15.77
C PHE A 121 -8.80 -6.52 -15.29
N SER A 122 -8.84 -7.75 -15.85
CA SER A 122 -9.78 -8.78 -15.38
C SER A 122 -9.48 -9.19 -13.94
N TRP A 123 -8.21 -9.34 -13.62
CA TRP A 123 -7.78 -9.65 -12.25
C TRP A 123 -8.14 -8.53 -11.25
N ALA A 124 -8.05 -7.27 -11.65
CA ALA A 124 -8.51 -6.15 -10.85
C ALA A 124 -10.02 -6.20 -10.58
N GLN A 125 -10.83 -6.51 -11.61
CA GLN A 125 -12.27 -6.67 -11.47
C GLN A 125 -12.66 -7.83 -10.54
N GLU A 126 -11.92 -8.96 -10.59
CA GLU A 126 -12.11 -10.10 -9.68
C GLU A 126 -11.88 -9.71 -8.21
N HIS A 127 -10.92 -8.82 -7.93
CA HIS A 127 -10.65 -8.30 -6.59
C HIS A 127 -11.67 -7.26 -6.18
N ALA A 128 -12.06 -6.37 -7.10
CA ALA A 128 -13.10 -5.37 -6.86
C ALA A 128 -14.45 -5.98 -6.49
N ALA A 129 -14.78 -7.15 -7.04
CA ALA A 129 -16.00 -7.88 -6.69
C ALA A 129 -16.03 -8.40 -5.23
N LYS A 130 -14.90 -8.41 -4.54
CA LYS A 130 -14.75 -8.96 -3.17
C LYS A 130 -14.63 -7.88 -2.10
N VAL A 131 -14.21 -6.66 -2.44
CA VAL A 131 -14.11 -5.55 -1.48
C VAL A 131 -15.46 -4.91 -1.21
N GLY A 132 -15.53 -4.12 -0.13
CA GLY A 132 -16.73 -3.37 0.25
C GLY A 132 -17.17 -2.36 -0.82
N LYS A 133 -18.45 -2.04 -0.89
CA LYS A 133 -19.00 -1.09 -1.89
C LYS A 133 -18.42 0.32 -1.78
N GLU A 134 -18.00 0.72 -0.59
CA GLU A 134 -17.40 2.03 -0.32
C GLU A 134 -15.89 2.06 -0.62
N CYS A 135 -15.28 0.89 -0.86
CA CYS A 135 -13.86 0.78 -1.18
C CYS A 135 -13.55 1.52 -2.48
N LYS A 136 -12.57 2.41 -2.44
CA LYS A 136 -12.12 3.16 -3.62
C LYS A 136 -11.27 2.26 -4.51
N LEU A 137 -11.54 2.29 -5.81
CA LEU A 137 -10.87 1.41 -6.78
C LEU A 137 -9.87 2.22 -7.61
N TYR A 138 -8.62 1.76 -7.62
CA TYR A 138 -7.53 2.40 -8.35
C TYR A 138 -6.76 1.41 -9.22
N LEU A 139 -6.42 1.86 -10.44
CA LEU A 139 -5.45 1.21 -11.31
C LEU A 139 -4.21 2.08 -11.39
N GLN A 140 -3.05 1.48 -11.17
CA GLN A 140 -1.77 2.15 -11.25
C GLN A 140 -0.90 1.44 -12.28
N PRO A 141 -0.38 2.13 -13.33
CA PRO A 141 0.57 1.49 -14.24
C PRO A 141 1.83 1.09 -13.48
N GLU A 142 2.35 -0.10 -13.74
CA GLU A 142 3.70 -0.46 -13.31
C GLU A 142 4.70 0.47 -14.03
N TRP A 143 5.70 0.96 -13.30
CA TRP A 143 6.56 2.06 -13.76
C TRP A 143 7.26 1.78 -15.10
N SER A 144 7.82 0.59 -15.29
CA SER A 144 8.49 0.23 -16.54
C SER A 144 7.53 0.09 -17.73
N LYS A 145 6.24 -0.07 -17.45
CA LYS A 145 5.13 -0.22 -18.42
C LYS A 145 4.23 1.02 -18.50
N GLU A 146 4.58 2.09 -17.82
CA GLU A 146 3.75 3.29 -17.68
C GLU A 146 3.29 3.83 -19.03
N LYS A 147 4.20 4.01 -20.00
CA LYS A 147 3.87 4.52 -21.34
C LYS A 147 2.91 3.62 -22.11
N GLU A 148 3.02 2.30 -21.91
CA GLU A 148 2.17 1.30 -22.57
C GLU A 148 0.82 1.15 -21.89
N MET A 149 0.79 1.10 -20.55
CA MET A 149 -0.41 0.79 -19.79
C MET A 149 -1.29 2.02 -19.49
N THR A 150 -0.73 3.21 -19.36
CA THR A 150 -1.52 4.42 -19.03
C THR A 150 -2.64 4.70 -20.04
N PRO A 151 -2.46 4.66 -21.37
CA PRO A 151 -3.56 4.84 -22.30
C PRO A 151 -4.67 3.80 -22.12
N LEU A 152 -4.30 2.54 -21.85
CA LEU A 152 -5.27 1.45 -21.63
C LEU A 152 -6.04 1.62 -20.33
N ILE A 153 -5.36 2.09 -19.27
CA ILE A 153 -5.99 2.40 -17.98
C ILE A 153 -6.98 3.56 -18.16
N ILE A 154 -6.61 4.61 -18.90
CA ILE A 154 -7.51 5.74 -19.20
C ILE A 154 -8.78 5.26 -19.90
N ASP A 155 -8.63 4.44 -20.93
CA ASP A 155 -9.78 3.90 -21.67
C ASP A 155 -10.63 2.98 -20.78
N PHE A 156 -10.00 2.16 -19.94
CA PHE A 156 -10.72 1.30 -18.99
C PHE A 156 -11.53 2.14 -17.98
N VAL A 157 -10.92 3.16 -17.37
CA VAL A 157 -11.58 4.03 -16.38
C VAL A 157 -12.74 4.81 -17.00
N LYS A 158 -12.61 5.32 -18.24
CA LYS A 158 -13.71 5.98 -18.95
C LYS A 158 -14.94 5.06 -19.12
N ASN A 159 -14.71 3.76 -19.31
CA ASN A 159 -15.78 2.78 -19.47
C ASN A 159 -16.24 2.15 -18.15
N ASN A 160 -15.52 2.40 -17.04
CA ASN A 160 -15.79 1.87 -15.71
C ASN A 160 -15.65 3.00 -14.67
N PRO A 161 -16.65 3.87 -14.51
CA PRO A 161 -16.54 5.13 -13.76
C PRO A 161 -16.31 4.97 -12.25
N ASN A 162 -16.43 3.74 -11.71
CA ASN A 162 -16.09 3.43 -10.31
C ASN A 162 -14.58 3.31 -10.09
N TRP A 163 -13.79 3.23 -11.17
CA TRP A 163 -12.34 3.13 -11.10
C TRP A 163 -11.68 4.50 -11.28
N ASN A 164 -10.57 4.68 -10.61
CA ASN A 164 -9.72 5.86 -10.68
C ASN A 164 -8.31 5.47 -11.14
N ILE A 165 -7.54 6.48 -11.55
CA ILE A 165 -6.12 6.30 -11.90
C ILE A 165 -5.28 6.70 -10.69
N SER A 166 -4.34 5.84 -10.31
CA SER A 166 -3.26 6.16 -9.37
C SER A 166 -1.95 6.38 -10.13
N LEU A 167 -1.19 7.39 -9.75
CA LEU A 167 0.12 7.68 -10.32
C LEU A 167 1.20 7.61 -9.22
N GLN A 168 2.39 7.16 -9.59
CA GLN A 168 3.56 7.22 -8.72
C GLN A 168 4.16 8.64 -8.78
N THR A 169 3.44 9.62 -8.21
CA THR A 169 3.75 11.05 -8.29
C THR A 169 5.17 11.36 -7.82
N HIS A 170 5.67 10.63 -6.81
CA HIS A 170 7.05 10.78 -6.32
C HIS A 170 8.09 10.54 -7.42
N LYS A 171 7.85 9.62 -8.37
CA LYS A 171 8.77 9.35 -9.49
C LYS A 171 8.78 10.46 -10.52
N TYR A 172 7.65 11.14 -10.72
CA TYR A 172 7.60 12.31 -11.61
C TYR A 172 8.26 13.55 -11.00
N LEU A 173 8.22 13.65 -9.67
CA LEU A 173 8.79 14.77 -8.92
C LEU A 173 10.25 14.52 -8.52
N ASP A 174 10.81 13.34 -8.83
CA ASP A 174 12.16 12.89 -8.43
C ASP A 174 12.40 13.03 -6.91
N ILE A 175 11.41 12.66 -6.12
CA ILE A 175 11.47 12.61 -4.64
C ILE A 175 11.33 11.16 -4.17
N ARG A 176 11.92 10.87 -2.99
CA ARG A 176 11.89 9.54 -2.36
C ARG A 176 10.69 9.36 -1.44
#